data_fa10c94976fbf1c0fda336b5a53c2cb9
#
_entry.id   fa10c94976fbf1c0fda336b5a53c2cb9
#
_cell.length_a   1.000
_cell.length_b   1.000
_cell.length_c   1.000
_cell.angle_alpha   90.00
_cell.angle_beta   90.00
_cell.angle_gamma   90.00
#
_symmetry.space_group_name_H-M   'P 1'
#
loop_
_entity.id
_entity.type
_entity.pdbx_description
1 polymer ?
#
loop_
_entity_poly.entity_id
_entity_poly.type
_entity_poly.pdbx_seq_one_letter_code
_entity_poly.pdbx_strand_id
1 'polypeptide(L)'
;MIALAYILVSIVTQRLIDAKVDVAKTEIDRARVTVEQQLSATSMSSSTQVRINSARAALTARSNGSSDSQAVYEPILVVDSPGDAIIKAPENAQIPDRLRSFVSQGQVAYQFATPTREDNSTYKAIIIGTPTKADIPHLQVYLVLSMESEQATLSLLRGVFTTAAITLAVLLVAITWLLTQQVITPVRSASRIAERFAAGHLRERMGVDGEHEMA
;
A
#
# COMPACT_ATOMS: atom_id res chain seq x y z
N MET A 1 9.20 13.57 16.80
CA MET A 1 9.72 12.46 15.99
C MET A 1 8.62 11.52 15.51
N ILE A 2 7.77 10.95 16.38
CA ILE A 2 6.69 10.02 15.97
C ILE A 2 5.69 10.68 15.00
N ALA A 3 5.26 11.90 15.27
CA ALA A 3 4.36 12.64 14.38
C ALA A 3 4.96 12.88 12.98
N LEU A 4 6.24 13.18 12.89
CA LEU A 4 6.95 13.42 11.64
C LEU A 4 7.07 12.12 10.83
N ALA A 5 7.36 10.99 11.47
CA ALA A 5 7.37 9.67 10.85
C ALA A 5 5.98 9.29 10.32
N TYR A 6 4.92 9.55 11.08
CA TYR A 6 3.54 9.30 10.65
C TYR A 6 3.16 10.14 9.42
N ILE A 7 3.49 11.44 9.42
CA ILE A 7 3.25 12.34 8.29
C ILE A 7 4.00 11.84 7.05
N LEU A 8 5.26 11.43 7.20
CA LEU A 8 6.08 10.96 6.08
C LEU A 8 5.53 9.67 5.49
N VAL A 9 5.13 8.69 6.32
CA VAL A 9 4.46 7.46 5.85
C VAL A 9 3.14 7.77 5.15
N SER A 10 2.35 8.72 5.67
CA SER A 10 1.10 9.14 5.03
C SER A 10 1.34 9.76 3.65
N ILE A 11 2.32 10.64 3.50
CA ILE A 11 2.66 11.26 2.22
C ILE A 11 3.14 10.21 1.22
N VAL A 12 4.02 9.29 1.64
CA VAL A 12 4.51 8.22 0.76
C VAL A 12 3.36 7.31 0.32
N THR A 13 2.47 6.94 1.24
CA THR A 13 1.29 6.13 0.91
C THR A 13 0.41 6.80 -0.14
N GLN A 14 0.12 8.10 0.05
CA GLN A 14 -0.68 8.87 -0.90
C GLN A 14 -0.03 8.90 -2.28
N ARG A 15 1.26 9.19 -2.36
CA ARG A 15 2.01 9.23 -3.62
C ARG A 15 2.04 7.89 -4.34
N LEU A 16 2.18 6.77 -3.60
CA LEU A 16 2.13 5.43 -4.19
C LEU A 16 0.75 5.11 -4.77
N ILE A 17 -0.32 5.49 -4.06
CA ILE A 17 -1.69 5.30 -4.53
C ILE A 17 -1.95 6.14 -5.79
N ASP A 18 -1.59 7.41 -5.77
CA ASP A 18 -1.78 8.31 -6.91
C ASP A 18 -1.02 7.81 -8.15
N ALA A 19 0.24 7.40 -7.99
CA ALA A 19 1.04 6.82 -9.06
C ALA A 19 0.39 5.54 -9.64
N LYS A 20 -0.13 4.66 -8.78
CA LYS A 20 -0.81 3.44 -9.22
C LYS A 20 -2.11 3.73 -9.98
N VAL A 21 -2.87 4.74 -9.55
CA VAL A 21 -4.09 5.19 -10.26
C VAL A 21 -3.74 5.76 -11.63
N ASP A 22 -2.66 6.52 -11.74
CA ASP A 22 -2.24 7.10 -13.04
C ASP A 22 -1.75 6.01 -14.01
N VAL A 23 -1.01 5.01 -13.50
CA VAL A 23 -0.67 3.82 -14.28
C VAL A 23 -1.91 3.08 -14.74
N ALA A 24 -2.89 2.86 -13.84
CA ALA A 24 -4.14 2.19 -14.17
C ALA A 24 -4.93 2.93 -15.28
N LYS A 25 -4.98 4.28 -15.22
CA LYS A 25 -5.62 5.09 -16.27
C LYS A 25 -4.92 4.96 -17.61
N THR A 26 -3.59 4.97 -17.62
CA THR A 26 -2.81 4.79 -18.85
C THR A 26 -3.02 3.39 -19.44
N GLU A 27 -2.99 2.36 -18.60
CA GLU A 27 -3.14 0.98 -19.06
C GLU A 27 -4.57 0.69 -19.54
N ILE A 28 -5.62 1.26 -18.92
CA ILE A 28 -7.00 1.05 -19.38
C ILE A 28 -7.26 1.67 -20.75
N ASP A 29 -6.67 2.82 -21.05
CA ASP A 29 -6.78 3.43 -22.38
C ASP A 29 -6.10 2.57 -23.46
N ARG A 30 -4.92 2.05 -23.16
CA ARG A 30 -4.20 1.13 -24.04
C ARG A 30 -4.95 -0.20 -24.22
N ALA A 31 -5.49 -0.74 -23.12
CA ALA A 31 -6.30 -1.98 -23.16
C ALA A 31 -7.53 -1.80 -24.03
N ARG A 32 -8.24 -0.66 -23.91
CA ARG A 32 -9.39 -0.35 -24.77
C ARG A 32 -9.03 -0.42 -26.25
N VAL A 33 -7.97 0.28 -26.65
CA VAL A 33 -7.50 0.29 -28.05
C VAL A 33 -7.14 -1.12 -28.51
N THR A 34 -6.45 -1.89 -27.68
CA THR A 34 -6.09 -3.29 -28.00
C THR A 34 -7.32 -4.17 -28.20
N VAL A 35 -8.34 -4.02 -27.35
CA VAL A 35 -9.61 -4.78 -27.50
C VAL A 35 -10.33 -4.37 -28.77
N GLU A 36 -10.46 -3.08 -29.06
CA GLU A 36 -11.10 -2.57 -30.27
C GLU A 36 -10.40 -3.11 -31.54
N GLN A 37 -9.06 -3.10 -31.56
CA GLN A 37 -8.28 -3.67 -32.67
C GLN A 37 -8.45 -5.19 -32.82
N GLN A 38 -8.40 -5.92 -31.69
CA GLN A 38 -8.55 -7.37 -31.71
C GLN A 38 -9.94 -7.79 -32.18
N LEU A 39 -10.98 -7.08 -31.77
CA LEU A 39 -12.35 -7.35 -32.18
C LEU A 39 -12.58 -7.03 -33.66
N SER A 40 -11.99 -5.96 -34.19
CA SER A 40 -12.07 -5.64 -35.61
C SER A 40 -11.33 -6.65 -36.48
N ALA A 41 -10.30 -7.29 -35.96
CA ALA A 41 -9.55 -8.35 -36.65
C ALA A 41 -10.25 -9.75 -36.59
N THR A 42 -11.20 -9.92 -35.66
CA THR A 42 -11.88 -11.21 -35.43
C THR A 42 -13.15 -11.28 -36.26
N SER A 43 -13.40 -12.47 -36.89
CA SER A 43 -14.58 -12.67 -37.71
C SER A 43 -15.90 -12.40 -36.98
N MET A 44 -16.78 -11.63 -37.58
CA MET A 44 -18.13 -11.33 -37.05
C MET A 44 -19.05 -12.56 -36.96
N SER A 45 -18.71 -13.64 -37.66
CA SER A 45 -19.45 -14.93 -37.60
C SER A 45 -19.20 -15.70 -36.29
N SER A 46 -18.19 -15.35 -35.53
CA SER A 46 -17.88 -15.98 -34.22
C SER A 46 -18.85 -15.53 -33.15
N SER A 47 -19.16 -16.41 -32.19
CA SER A 47 -20.00 -16.03 -31.04
C SER A 47 -19.35 -14.92 -30.20
N THR A 48 -20.16 -14.07 -29.57
CA THR A 48 -19.69 -12.99 -28.71
C THR A 48 -18.74 -13.50 -27.64
N GLN A 49 -19.04 -14.65 -27.03
CA GLN A 49 -18.18 -15.26 -26.00
C GLN A 49 -16.78 -15.59 -26.52
N VAL A 50 -16.67 -16.15 -27.72
CA VAL A 50 -15.39 -16.49 -28.36
C VAL A 50 -14.59 -15.22 -28.63
N ARG A 51 -15.25 -14.20 -29.16
CA ARG A 51 -14.63 -12.91 -29.49
C ARG A 51 -14.06 -12.19 -28.25
N ILE A 52 -14.84 -12.11 -27.15
CA ILE A 52 -14.37 -11.49 -25.91
C ILE A 52 -13.28 -12.34 -25.24
N ASN A 53 -13.33 -13.66 -25.31
CA ASN A 53 -12.28 -14.52 -24.79
C ASN A 53 -10.97 -14.32 -25.56
N SER A 54 -11.00 -14.20 -26.89
CA SER A 54 -9.80 -13.90 -27.68
C SER A 54 -9.23 -12.52 -27.39
N ALA A 55 -10.06 -11.51 -27.23
CA ALA A 55 -9.63 -10.17 -26.83
C ALA A 55 -9.02 -10.17 -25.42
N ARG A 56 -9.63 -10.90 -24.48
CA ARG A 56 -9.06 -11.09 -23.13
C ARG A 56 -7.69 -11.78 -23.18
N ALA A 57 -7.55 -12.83 -23.99
CA ALA A 57 -6.27 -13.54 -24.14
C ALA A 57 -5.16 -12.61 -24.68
N ALA A 58 -5.49 -11.75 -25.64
CA ALA A 58 -4.54 -10.76 -26.18
C ALA A 58 -4.10 -9.75 -25.10
N LEU A 59 -5.03 -9.28 -24.26
CA LEU A 59 -4.70 -8.39 -23.12
C LEU A 59 -3.84 -9.11 -22.08
N THR A 60 -4.13 -10.37 -21.76
CA THR A 60 -3.36 -11.17 -20.81
C THR A 60 -1.93 -11.40 -21.32
N ALA A 61 -1.78 -11.73 -22.60
CA ALA A 61 -0.46 -11.89 -23.22
C ALA A 61 0.35 -10.57 -23.16
N ARG A 62 -0.31 -9.43 -23.39
CA ARG A 62 0.31 -8.13 -23.28
C ARG A 62 0.73 -7.81 -21.84
N SER A 63 -0.15 -8.05 -20.85
CA SER A 63 0.15 -7.80 -19.44
C SER A 63 1.37 -8.59 -18.96
N ASN A 64 1.54 -9.84 -19.43
CA ASN A 64 2.57 -10.74 -18.94
C ASN A 64 3.87 -10.72 -19.77
N GLY A 65 3.84 -10.25 -21.00
CA GLY A 65 4.92 -10.47 -21.95
C GLY A 65 5.52 -9.26 -22.63
N SER A 66 4.97 -8.07 -22.50
CA SER A 66 5.49 -6.90 -23.20
C SER A 66 6.20 -5.92 -22.28
N SER A 67 7.39 -5.49 -22.68
CA SER A 67 8.10 -4.35 -22.09
C SER A 67 7.32 -3.01 -22.16
N ASP A 68 6.22 -3.00 -22.91
CA ASP A 68 5.35 -1.83 -23.10
C ASP A 68 4.22 -1.74 -22.06
N SER A 69 3.99 -2.79 -21.26
CA SER A 69 3.06 -2.76 -20.13
C SER A 69 3.74 -2.19 -18.89
N GLN A 70 3.16 -1.12 -18.32
CA GLN A 70 3.69 -0.49 -17.11
C GLN A 70 3.30 -1.21 -15.82
N ALA A 71 2.33 -2.13 -15.90
CA ALA A 71 1.88 -2.92 -14.75
C ALA A 71 1.30 -4.25 -15.18
N VAL A 72 1.45 -5.26 -14.32
CA VAL A 72 0.73 -6.52 -14.43
C VAL A 72 -0.70 -6.31 -13.99
N TYR A 73 -1.65 -6.70 -14.83
CA TYR A 73 -3.08 -6.60 -14.57
C TYR A 73 -3.84 -7.84 -15.03
N GLU A 74 -4.97 -8.10 -14.43
CA GLU A 74 -5.93 -9.11 -14.87
C GLU A 74 -7.06 -8.43 -15.67
N PRO A 75 -7.23 -8.75 -16.97
CA PRO A 75 -8.28 -8.16 -17.78
C PRO A 75 -9.60 -8.89 -17.61
N ILE A 76 -10.68 -8.12 -17.48
CA ILE A 76 -12.05 -8.61 -17.45
C ILE A 76 -12.83 -7.87 -18.53
N LEU A 77 -13.52 -8.62 -19.40
CA LEU A 77 -14.41 -8.07 -20.40
C LEU A 77 -15.86 -8.43 -20.05
N VAL A 78 -16.74 -7.45 -20.17
CA VAL A 78 -18.16 -7.61 -19.84
C VAL A 78 -19.01 -7.03 -20.96
N VAL A 79 -19.99 -7.79 -21.42
CA VAL A 79 -21.08 -7.30 -22.27
C VAL A 79 -22.32 -7.23 -21.39
N ASP A 80 -22.79 -6.00 -21.14
CA ASP A 80 -23.92 -5.72 -20.25
C ASP A 80 -25.05 -5.08 -21.05
N SER A 81 -25.74 -5.88 -21.86
CA SER A 81 -26.84 -5.44 -22.68
C SER A 81 -28.15 -5.40 -21.87
N PRO A 82 -28.95 -4.33 -21.95
CA PRO A 82 -30.22 -4.24 -21.26
C PRO A 82 -31.18 -5.36 -21.70
N GLY A 83 -31.65 -6.17 -20.73
CA GLY A 83 -32.59 -7.26 -20.98
C GLY A 83 -31.96 -8.61 -21.30
N ASP A 84 -30.68 -8.67 -21.54
CA ASP A 84 -29.95 -9.92 -21.81
C ASP A 84 -29.13 -10.39 -20.60
N ALA A 85 -28.71 -11.65 -20.63
CA ALA A 85 -27.76 -12.16 -19.64
C ALA A 85 -26.39 -11.50 -19.80
N ILE A 86 -25.79 -11.08 -18.69
CA ILE A 86 -24.45 -10.49 -18.70
C ILE A 86 -23.42 -11.54 -19.11
N ILE A 87 -22.70 -11.25 -20.17
CA ILE A 87 -21.61 -12.10 -20.66
C ILE A 87 -20.29 -11.58 -20.08
N LYS A 88 -19.53 -12.46 -19.42
CA LYS A 88 -18.24 -12.09 -18.78
C LYS A 88 -17.10 -12.96 -19.30
N ALA A 89 -15.93 -12.39 -19.35
CA ALA A 89 -14.67 -13.11 -19.59
C ALA A 89 -13.60 -12.60 -18.58
N PRO A 90 -13.22 -13.39 -17.54
CA PRO A 90 -13.72 -14.73 -17.19
C PRO A 90 -15.15 -14.71 -16.59
N GLU A 91 -15.84 -15.86 -16.65
CA GLU A 91 -17.24 -15.98 -16.19
C GLU A 91 -17.41 -15.72 -14.69
N ASN A 92 -16.43 -16.12 -13.88
CA ASN A 92 -16.39 -15.93 -12.42
C ASN A 92 -15.96 -14.53 -11.99
N ALA A 93 -15.72 -13.61 -12.94
CA ALA A 93 -15.25 -12.28 -12.62
C ALA A 93 -16.23 -11.50 -11.72
N GLN A 94 -15.68 -10.91 -10.64
CA GLN A 94 -16.42 -10.07 -9.71
C GLN A 94 -16.06 -8.60 -9.96
N ILE A 95 -17.05 -7.82 -10.34
CA ILE A 95 -16.92 -6.37 -10.54
C ILE A 95 -17.91 -5.68 -9.60
N PRO A 96 -17.49 -4.69 -8.82
CA PRO A 96 -18.40 -3.94 -7.96
C PRO A 96 -19.53 -3.29 -8.77
N ASP A 97 -20.78 -3.46 -8.33
CA ASP A 97 -21.95 -2.95 -9.05
C ASP A 97 -21.92 -1.44 -9.25
N ARG A 98 -21.41 -0.71 -8.26
CA ARG A 98 -21.25 0.73 -8.35
C ARG A 98 -20.29 1.12 -9.48
N LEU A 99 -19.16 0.44 -9.61
CA LEU A 99 -18.21 0.69 -10.69
C LEU A 99 -18.83 0.38 -12.05
N ARG A 100 -19.54 -0.75 -12.16
CA ARG A 100 -20.22 -1.15 -13.39
C ARG A 100 -21.27 -0.10 -13.82
N SER A 101 -22.02 0.46 -12.89
CA SER A 101 -23.02 1.48 -13.21
C SER A 101 -22.41 2.77 -13.80
N PHE A 102 -21.23 3.19 -13.34
CA PHE A 102 -20.54 4.35 -13.92
C PHE A 102 -20.00 4.04 -15.33
N VAL A 103 -19.44 2.85 -15.51
CA VAL A 103 -18.89 2.45 -16.82
C VAL A 103 -20.00 2.26 -17.85
N SER A 104 -21.17 1.71 -17.47
CA SER A 104 -22.33 1.59 -18.37
C SER A 104 -22.90 2.95 -18.80
N GLN A 105 -22.69 4.01 -18.01
CA GLN A 105 -23.04 5.39 -18.36
C GLN A 105 -22.01 6.06 -19.29
N GLY A 106 -20.99 5.32 -19.73
CA GLY A 106 -19.97 5.86 -20.65
C GLY A 106 -18.77 6.51 -19.96
N GLN A 107 -18.62 6.36 -18.64
CA GLN A 107 -17.55 6.99 -17.87
C GLN A 107 -16.39 6.03 -17.64
N VAL A 108 -15.16 6.56 -17.65
CA VAL A 108 -13.99 5.86 -17.11
C VAL A 108 -14.00 6.03 -15.60
N ALA A 109 -14.07 4.94 -14.87
CA ALA A 109 -14.16 4.97 -13.43
C ALA A 109 -13.24 3.90 -12.79
N TYR A 110 -12.82 4.14 -11.55
CA TYR A 110 -12.05 3.16 -10.78
C TYR A 110 -12.59 3.05 -9.34
N GLN A 111 -12.32 1.90 -8.74
CA GLN A 111 -12.69 1.61 -7.36
C GLN A 111 -11.65 0.72 -6.71
N PHE A 112 -11.34 1.00 -5.44
CA PHE A 112 -10.58 0.06 -4.61
C PHE A 112 -11.50 -1.07 -4.18
N ALA A 113 -11.02 -2.30 -4.33
CA ALA A 113 -11.74 -3.50 -3.99
C ALA A 113 -10.82 -4.55 -3.37
N THR A 114 -11.43 -5.56 -2.77
CA THR A 114 -10.75 -6.73 -2.24
C THR A 114 -11.28 -7.98 -2.95
N PRO A 115 -10.85 -8.23 -4.21
CA PRO A 115 -11.27 -9.43 -4.92
C PRO A 115 -10.75 -10.69 -4.22
N THR A 116 -11.46 -11.79 -4.44
CA THR A 116 -11.11 -13.11 -3.91
C THR A 116 -10.46 -13.92 -5.02
N ARG A 117 -9.32 -14.56 -4.73
CA ARG A 117 -8.68 -15.54 -5.61
C ARG A 117 -9.39 -16.90 -5.58
N GLU A 118 -9.00 -17.79 -6.48
CA GLU A 118 -9.50 -19.16 -6.52
C GLU A 118 -9.16 -19.98 -5.27
N ASP A 119 -8.08 -19.64 -4.56
CA ASP A 119 -7.67 -20.21 -3.27
C ASP A 119 -8.42 -19.64 -2.06
N ASN A 120 -9.46 -18.84 -2.30
CA ASN A 120 -10.26 -18.13 -1.29
C ASN A 120 -9.51 -17.05 -0.50
N SER A 121 -8.28 -16.72 -0.88
CA SER A 121 -7.56 -15.57 -0.33
C SER A 121 -8.07 -14.25 -0.92
N THR A 122 -8.06 -13.20 -0.12
CA THR A 122 -8.45 -11.85 -0.57
C THR A 122 -7.21 -10.96 -0.67
N TYR A 123 -7.16 -10.11 -1.68
CA TYR A 123 -6.09 -9.14 -1.86
C TYR A 123 -6.65 -7.76 -2.19
N LYS A 124 -5.90 -6.71 -1.88
CA LYS A 124 -6.32 -5.36 -2.26
C LYS A 124 -5.93 -5.07 -3.70
N ALA A 125 -6.88 -4.52 -4.45
CA ALA A 125 -6.69 -4.17 -5.84
C ALA A 125 -7.38 -2.84 -6.19
N ILE A 126 -6.91 -2.22 -7.28
CA ILE A 126 -7.64 -1.18 -7.99
C ILE A 126 -8.32 -1.86 -9.17
N ILE A 127 -9.63 -1.70 -9.28
CA ILE A 127 -10.38 -2.09 -10.46
C ILE A 127 -10.73 -0.82 -11.21
N ILE A 128 -10.26 -0.70 -12.44
CA ILE A 128 -10.58 0.42 -13.33
C ILE A 128 -11.34 -0.10 -14.54
N GLY A 129 -12.36 0.61 -14.98
CA GLY A 129 -13.19 0.22 -16.11
C GLY A 129 -13.42 1.35 -17.10
N THR A 130 -13.58 0.98 -18.37
CA THR A 130 -13.89 1.88 -19.48
C THR A 130 -14.89 1.23 -20.43
N PRO A 131 -15.83 2.00 -21.00
CA PRO A 131 -16.62 1.52 -22.14
C PRO A 131 -15.74 1.44 -23.39
N THR A 132 -16.12 0.57 -24.34
CA THR A 132 -15.46 0.47 -25.65
C THR A 132 -16.35 1.01 -26.77
N LYS A 133 -15.73 1.37 -27.89
CA LYS A 133 -16.42 1.75 -29.14
C LYS A 133 -16.36 0.62 -30.17
N ALA A 134 -16.20 -0.63 -29.71
CA ALA A 134 -16.17 -1.79 -30.59
C ALA A 134 -17.54 -2.09 -31.18
N ASP A 135 -17.57 -2.98 -32.18
CA ASP A 135 -18.78 -3.48 -32.86
C ASP A 135 -19.68 -4.35 -31.97
N ILE A 136 -19.24 -4.73 -30.77
CA ILE A 136 -20.06 -5.36 -29.75
C ILE A 136 -20.68 -4.27 -28.87
N PRO A 137 -22.00 -4.07 -28.91
CA PRO A 137 -22.67 -3.06 -28.12
C PRO A 137 -22.54 -3.37 -26.62
N HIS A 138 -22.46 -2.32 -25.80
CA HIS A 138 -22.34 -2.40 -24.34
C HIS A 138 -21.14 -3.20 -23.82
N LEU A 139 -20.09 -3.36 -24.64
CA LEU A 139 -18.84 -3.96 -24.19
C LEU A 139 -18.06 -3.00 -23.32
N GLN A 140 -17.64 -3.50 -22.17
CA GLN A 140 -16.87 -2.79 -21.15
C GLN A 140 -15.58 -3.56 -20.88
N VAL A 141 -14.48 -2.85 -20.69
CA VAL A 141 -13.19 -3.42 -20.31
C VAL A 141 -12.84 -2.99 -18.90
N TYR A 142 -12.44 -3.95 -18.09
CA TYR A 142 -11.95 -3.71 -16.74
C TYR A 142 -10.56 -4.29 -16.58
N LEU A 143 -9.72 -3.60 -15.83
CA LEU A 143 -8.41 -4.08 -15.42
C LEU A 143 -8.35 -4.15 -13.90
N VAL A 144 -7.92 -5.28 -13.38
CA VAL A 144 -7.67 -5.49 -11.95
C VAL A 144 -6.17 -5.42 -11.71
N LEU A 145 -5.72 -4.39 -11.01
CA LEU A 145 -4.31 -4.18 -10.65
C LEU A 145 -4.12 -4.50 -9.17
N SER A 146 -3.32 -5.53 -8.87
CA SER A 146 -2.96 -5.86 -7.49
C SER A 146 -2.15 -4.75 -6.83
N MET A 147 -2.41 -4.52 -5.54
CA MET A 147 -1.67 -3.59 -4.68
C MET A 147 -0.79 -4.31 -3.65
N GLU A 148 -0.52 -5.59 -3.85
CA GLU A 148 0.23 -6.39 -2.86
C GLU A 148 1.69 -5.94 -2.73
N SER A 149 2.35 -5.60 -3.83
CA SER A 149 3.72 -5.07 -3.82
C SER A 149 3.84 -3.76 -3.06
N GLU A 150 2.87 -2.87 -3.25
CA GLU A 150 2.79 -1.59 -2.54
C GLU A 150 2.54 -1.80 -1.04
N GLN A 151 1.67 -2.74 -0.68
CA GLN A 151 1.41 -3.09 0.72
C GLN A 151 2.61 -3.72 1.41
N ALA A 152 3.34 -4.62 0.73
CA ALA A 152 4.58 -5.20 1.24
C ALA A 152 5.61 -4.10 1.53
N THR A 153 5.80 -3.17 0.62
CA THR A 153 6.71 -2.02 0.80
C THR A 153 6.29 -1.15 1.99
N LEU A 154 4.99 -0.84 2.12
CA LEU A 154 4.46 -0.05 3.24
C LEU A 154 4.60 -0.78 4.58
N SER A 155 4.42 -2.11 4.61
CA SER A 155 4.60 -2.91 5.82
C SER A 155 6.05 -2.93 6.29
N LEU A 156 6.99 -3.04 5.36
CA LEU A 156 8.43 -2.95 5.65
C LEU A 156 8.80 -1.57 6.20
N LEU A 157 8.33 -0.49 5.57
CA LEU A 157 8.55 0.87 6.07
C LEU A 157 8.00 1.06 7.48
N ARG A 158 6.77 0.61 7.74
CA ARG A 158 6.19 0.64 9.10
C ARG A 158 7.04 -0.14 10.09
N GLY A 159 7.50 -1.35 9.72
CA GLY A 159 8.38 -2.17 10.56
C GLY A 159 9.66 -1.43 10.94
N VAL A 160 10.36 -0.85 9.97
CA VAL A 160 11.59 -0.09 10.19
C VAL A 160 11.36 1.11 11.10
N PHE A 161 10.32 1.91 10.84
CA PHE A 161 10.02 3.08 11.67
C PHE A 161 9.61 2.69 13.10
N THR A 162 8.85 1.62 13.26
CA THR A 162 8.44 1.13 14.59
C THR A 162 9.65 0.65 15.38
N THR A 163 10.53 -0.14 14.76
CA THR A 163 11.76 -0.62 15.40
C THR A 163 12.67 0.53 15.79
N ALA A 164 12.88 1.49 14.90
CA ALA A 164 13.67 2.68 15.18
C ALA A 164 13.09 3.51 16.34
N ALA A 165 11.78 3.68 16.39
CA ALA A 165 11.11 4.41 17.47
C ALA A 165 11.26 3.71 18.82
N ILE A 166 11.11 2.38 18.87
CA ILE A 166 11.30 1.60 20.11
C ILE A 166 12.76 1.69 20.56
N THR A 167 13.73 1.52 19.66
CA THR A 167 15.16 1.61 19.97
C THR A 167 15.50 2.99 20.55
N LEU A 168 15.00 4.06 19.94
CA LEU A 168 15.21 5.41 20.42
C LEU A 168 14.59 5.64 21.82
N ALA A 169 13.38 5.13 22.04
CA ALA A 169 12.71 5.23 23.33
C ALA A 169 13.50 4.52 24.43
N VAL A 170 13.98 3.30 24.17
CA VAL A 170 14.82 2.53 25.12
C VAL A 170 16.10 3.30 25.43
N LEU A 171 16.75 3.85 24.40
CA LEU A 171 17.99 4.62 24.55
C LEU A 171 17.78 5.90 25.40
N LEU A 172 16.68 6.62 25.17
CA LEU A 172 16.31 7.79 25.98
C LEU A 172 16.07 7.43 27.45
N VAL A 173 15.36 6.31 27.70
CA VAL A 173 15.14 5.82 29.08
C VAL A 173 16.47 5.45 29.75
N ALA A 174 17.35 4.74 29.03
CA ALA A 174 18.68 4.37 29.54
C ALA A 174 19.54 5.59 29.88
N ILE A 175 19.58 6.58 28.99
CA ILE A 175 20.33 7.85 29.24
C ILE A 175 19.73 8.58 30.42
N THR A 176 18.42 8.70 30.50
CA THR A 176 17.75 9.38 31.62
C THR A 176 18.05 8.67 32.95
N TRP A 177 18.04 7.35 32.97
CA TRP A 177 18.35 6.56 34.15
C TRP A 177 19.81 6.74 34.58
N LEU A 178 20.77 6.71 33.64
CA LEU A 178 22.19 6.96 33.90
C LEU A 178 22.42 8.36 34.46
N LEU A 179 21.82 9.37 33.85
CA LEU A 179 21.93 10.76 34.33
C LEU A 179 21.36 10.91 35.73
N THR A 180 20.24 10.25 36.03
CA THR A 180 19.65 10.27 37.39
C THR A 180 20.57 9.65 38.42
N GLN A 181 21.21 8.51 38.10
CA GLN A 181 22.15 7.87 39.02
C GLN A 181 23.45 8.67 39.22
N GLN A 182 24.04 9.17 38.13
CA GLN A 182 25.37 9.81 38.22
C GLN A 182 25.34 11.26 38.68
N VAL A 183 24.26 11.99 38.41
CA VAL A 183 24.21 13.43 38.68
C VAL A 183 23.27 13.78 39.84
N ILE A 184 22.07 13.21 39.87
CA ILE A 184 21.06 13.64 40.87
C ILE A 184 21.28 13.02 42.23
N THR A 185 21.73 11.76 42.29
CA THR A 185 21.96 11.08 43.57
C THR A 185 23.11 11.67 44.38
N PRO A 186 24.30 11.97 43.83
CA PRO A 186 25.38 12.58 44.59
C PRO A 186 25.07 14.03 44.99
N VAL A 187 24.35 14.80 44.16
CA VAL A 187 23.98 16.19 44.51
C VAL A 187 23.00 16.23 45.68
N ARG A 188 22.07 15.30 45.79
CA ARG A 188 21.16 15.19 46.95
C ARG A 188 21.86 14.78 48.24
N SER A 189 22.89 13.90 48.14
CA SER A 189 23.68 13.54 49.32
C SER A 189 24.56 14.70 49.81
N ALA A 190 25.13 15.47 48.89
CA ALA A 190 25.90 16.68 49.23
C ALA A 190 25.03 17.76 49.91
N SER A 191 23.79 17.98 49.44
CA SER A 191 22.84 18.92 50.03
C SER A 191 22.46 18.51 51.48
N ARG A 192 22.22 17.23 51.73
CA ARG A 192 21.93 16.70 53.07
C ARG A 192 23.11 16.85 54.03
N ILE A 193 24.33 16.67 53.53
CA ILE A 193 25.54 16.86 54.33
C ILE A 193 25.69 18.35 54.69
N ALA A 194 25.46 19.26 53.75
CA ALA A 194 25.51 20.70 54.00
C ALA A 194 24.44 21.15 55.01
N GLU A 195 23.22 20.62 54.99
CA GLU A 195 22.19 20.88 56.00
C GLU A 195 22.58 20.37 57.39
N ARG A 196 23.24 19.20 57.50
CA ARG A 196 23.75 18.66 58.76
C ARG A 196 24.93 19.46 59.31
N PHE A 197 25.79 19.99 58.45
CA PHE A 197 26.84 20.93 58.87
C PHE A 197 26.24 22.24 59.37
N ALA A 198 25.19 22.78 58.76
CA ALA A 198 24.50 23.98 59.25
C ALA A 198 23.77 23.76 60.58
N ALA A 199 23.36 22.51 60.88
CA ALA A 199 22.76 22.12 62.14
C ALA A 199 23.74 21.78 63.26
N GLY A 200 25.07 22.07 63.12
CA GLY A 200 26.06 22.00 64.19
C GLY A 200 26.72 20.62 64.43
N HIS A 201 26.54 19.65 63.55
CA HIS A 201 27.18 18.31 63.67
C HIS A 201 28.55 18.27 62.98
N LEU A 202 29.59 18.84 63.59
CA LEU A 202 30.95 19.04 63.05
C LEU A 202 31.84 17.78 63.04
N ARG A 203 31.32 16.59 63.24
CA ARG A 203 32.15 15.35 63.41
C ARG A 203 32.05 14.32 62.30
N GLU A 204 31.45 14.57 61.16
CA GLU A 204 31.42 13.60 60.07
C GLU A 204 32.51 13.93 59.03
N ARG A 205 33.60 13.19 59.06
CA ARG A 205 34.65 13.22 58.03
C ARG A 205 34.04 12.61 56.74
N MET A 206 34.18 13.32 55.63
CA MET A 206 33.95 12.73 54.28
C MET A 206 34.93 11.54 54.12
N GLY A 207 34.38 10.33 53.97
CA GLY A 207 35.15 9.17 53.54
C GLY A 207 35.60 9.38 52.08
N VAL A 208 36.86 9.61 51.90
CA VAL A 208 37.51 9.58 50.59
C VAL A 208 37.72 8.14 50.24
N ASP A 209 36.77 7.51 49.58
CA ASP A 209 36.96 6.25 48.84
C ASP A 209 37.53 6.62 47.47
N GLY A 210 38.83 6.69 47.41
CA GLY A 210 39.53 6.96 46.16
C GLY A 210 41.01 6.75 46.32
N GLU A 211 41.46 5.51 46.54
CA GLU A 211 42.81 5.09 46.21
C GLU A 211 42.91 3.57 46.16
N HIS A 212 42.75 3.02 45.01
CA HIS A 212 43.42 1.78 44.59
C HIS A 212 43.44 1.71 43.08
N GLU A 213 44.39 2.45 42.51
CA GLU A 213 45.02 2.03 41.29
C GLU A 213 46.35 2.74 41.09
N MET A 214 47.39 2.18 41.65
CA MET A 214 48.78 2.21 41.13
C MET A 214 49.65 1.28 41.94
N ALA A 215 49.85 0.05 41.43
CA ALA A 215 51.05 -0.74 41.52
C ALA A 215 51.02 -1.82 40.44
#